data_49442e73a990c61b37630ea29b2843bc
#
_entry.id   49442e73a990c61b37630ea29b2843bc
#
_cell.length_a   1.000
_cell.length_b   1.000
_cell.length_c   1.000
_cell.angle_alpha   90.00
_cell.angle_beta   90.00
_cell.angle_gamma   90.00
#
_symmetry.space_group_name_H-M   'P 1'
#
loop_
_entity.id
_entity.type
_entity.pdbx_description
1 polymer ?
#
loop_
_entity_poly.entity_id
_entity_poly.type
_entity_poly.pdbx_seq_one_letter_code
_entity_poly.pdbx_strand_id
1 'polypeptide(L)'
;MGENLNLQLQNSSKKLCYFSLALDESNDVRDSAQLLIFIRGTNDSFEVTEELAALKSTKGTTTGEDIHEKVCQTMNDLELDWGKLFSVTTDGAPSVVGSVKGVVAHINKEMDKHSHSHPIAIRRIIHQQALCCKSLKLDSVMKIVLSCVNFIRAHALNHRQCQEFLSELDVAYEDILYHTEVRWLSRGRVLKRFYDLLPQVYDFVLSKNKEVPELKGAEWKWHLAFLTDVTELLNNFNVQLQGKGKLICDMYSHVKAFQVKLDLLINQVKEENFCHLPTTQNLSAEKPAVAFPNKTCMDVLETLQKEFQIRFKELHLHKQDRRLFWNPFSVDIETVDPIYQMELAELQTCDSLKDAFQSRSLTNSYASLPSETYHNLRNHGLKIATIFGSTYVCEQTFSRMKHLKFPIRSRLTDEHLHHLLRLAVTNMEPNIDHLISQKQAHSSH
;
A
#
# COMPACT_ATOMS: atom_id res chain seq x y z
N MET A 1 14.46 26.25 -2.79
CA MET A 1 13.97 25.08 -3.55
C MET A 1 12.60 24.60 -3.05
N GLY A 2 12.44 24.29 -1.75
CA GLY A 2 11.14 23.81 -1.24
C GLY A 2 9.97 24.80 -1.45
N GLU A 3 10.20 26.09 -1.25
CA GLU A 3 9.23 27.15 -1.54
C GLU A 3 8.89 27.23 -3.04
N ASN A 4 9.90 27.12 -3.92
CA ASN A 4 9.68 27.10 -5.36
C ASN A 4 8.79 25.95 -5.79
N LEU A 5 9.00 24.73 -5.24
CA LEU A 5 8.14 23.57 -5.47
C LEU A 5 6.73 23.80 -4.90
N ASN A 6 6.60 24.51 -3.78
CA ASN A 6 5.29 24.86 -3.23
C ASN A 6 4.49 25.77 -4.18
N LEU A 7 5.14 26.80 -4.72
CA LEU A 7 4.53 27.69 -5.71
C LEU A 7 4.18 26.96 -7.01
N GLN A 8 5.02 26.03 -7.47
CA GLN A 8 4.73 25.20 -8.63
C GLN A 8 3.51 24.31 -8.37
N LEU A 9 3.41 23.69 -7.20
CA LEU A 9 2.27 22.86 -6.83
C LEU A 9 0.99 23.71 -6.76
N GLN A 10 1.03 24.87 -6.12
CA GLN A 10 -0.10 25.80 -6.05
C GLN A 10 -0.58 26.22 -7.46
N ASN A 11 0.35 26.54 -8.36
CA ASN A 11 0.01 26.87 -9.74
C ASN A 11 -0.57 25.70 -10.52
N SER A 12 -0.08 24.48 -10.28
CA SER A 12 -0.63 23.27 -10.87
C SER A 12 -2.02 22.94 -10.32
N SER A 13 -2.23 23.17 -9.01
CA SER A 13 -3.50 22.92 -8.32
C SER A 13 -4.65 23.74 -8.92
N LYS A 14 -4.40 24.97 -9.35
CA LYS A 14 -5.40 25.83 -10.02
C LYS A 14 -5.93 25.23 -11.32
N LYS A 15 -5.13 24.43 -12.01
CA LYS A 15 -5.47 23.81 -13.30
C LYS A 15 -6.18 22.46 -13.15
N LEU A 16 -6.31 21.93 -11.93
CA LEU A 16 -6.95 20.64 -11.72
C LEU A 16 -8.46 20.73 -11.98
N CYS A 17 -8.96 19.77 -12.76
CA CYS A 17 -10.38 19.55 -12.95
C CYS A 17 -10.98 18.85 -11.73
N TYR A 18 -10.32 17.79 -11.27
CA TYR A 18 -10.68 17.04 -10.07
C TYR A 18 -9.40 16.64 -9.33
N PHE A 19 -9.54 16.38 -8.03
CA PHE A 19 -8.45 15.86 -7.23
C PHE A 19 -8.98 14.97 -6.08
N SER A 20 -8.07 14.21 -5.50
CA SER A 20 -8.29 13.36 -4.33
C SER A 20 -7.17 13.58 -3.32
N LEU A 21 -7.48 13.33 -2.05
CA LEU A 21 -6.51 13.43 -0.96
C LEU A 21 -6.18 12.04 -0.40
N ALA A 22 -4.92 11.83 -0.03
CA ALA A 22 -4.52 10.70 0.80
C ALA A 22 -3.96 11.23 2.12
N LEU A 23 -4.54 10.75 3.23
CA LEU A 23 -4.19 11.14 4.58
C LEU A 23 -3.51 9.97 5.28
N ASP A 24 -2.35 10.21 5.88
CA ASP A 24 -1.61 9.20 6.64
C ASP A 24 -0.92 9.82 7.85
N GLU A 25 -0.98 9.14 8.99
CA GLU A 25 -0.39 9.60 10.25
C GLU A 25 0.68 8.63 10.74
N SER A 26 1.79 9.15 11.23
CA SER A 26 2.84 8.38 11.89
C SER A 26 3.60 9.24 12.89
N ASN A 27 4.19 8.61 13.90
CA ASN A 27 5.03 9.30 14.86
C ASN A 27 6.46 9.50 14.32
N ASP A 28 7.02 10.67 14.61
CA ASP A 28 8.43 10.95 14.40
C ASP A 28 9.28 10.41 15.58
N VAL A 29 10.60 10.65 15.53
CA VAL A 29 11.56 10.22 16.57
C VAL A 29 11.38 10.89 17.93
N ARG A 30 10.49 11.88 18.06
CA ARG A 30 10.13 12.57 19.30
C ARG A 30 8.69 12.22 19.76
N ASP A 31 8.12 11.16 19.23
CA ASP A 31 6.72 10.78 19.44
C ASP A 31 5.70 11.89 19.09
N SER A 32 6.11 12.85 18.24
CA SER A 32 5.17 13.82 17.70
C SER A 32 4.43 13.19 16.52
N ALA A 33 3.11 13.22 16.57
CA ALA A 33 2.28 12.74 15.47
C ALA A 33 2.45 13.68 14.26
N GLN A 34 2.75 13.10 13.12
CA GLN A 34 2.96 13.79 11.84
C GLN A 34 1.91 13.32 10.84
N LEU A 35 1.08 14.25 10.36
CA LEU A 35 0.09 14.01 9.32
C LEU A 35 0.69 14.34 7.96
N LEU A 36 0.75 13.35 7.08
CA LEU A 36 1.03 13.52 5.65
C LEU A 36 -0.28 13.72 4.89
N ILE A 37 -0.32 14.74 4.05
CA ILE A 37 -1.42 15.00 3.12
C ILE A 37 -0.82 14.97 1.71
N PHE A 38 -1.23 13.98 0.91
CA PHE A 38 -0.90 13.91 -0.51
C PHE A 38 -2.10 14.33 -1.33
N ILE A 39 -1.84 14.99 -2.44
CA ILE A 39 -2.82 15.33 -3.48
C ILE A 39 -2.53 14.53 -4.73
N ARG A 40 -3.57 13.98 -5.34
CA ARG A 40 -3.54 13.41 -6.69
C ARG A 40 -4.65 14.07 -7.49
N GLY A 41 -4.30 14.78 -8.55
CA GLY A 41 -5.24 15.54 -9.37
C GLY A 41 -5.00 15.33 -10.85
N THR A 42 -6.01 15.65 -11.65
CA THR A 42 -5.97 15.59 -13.12
C THR A 42 -6.40 16.92 -13.70
N ASN A 43 -5.70 17.37 -14.73
CA ASN A 43 -6.11 18.49 -15.57
C ASN A 43 -6.91 18.01 -16.80
N ASP A 44 -7.43 18.92 -17.61
CA ASP A 44 -8.23 18.61 -18.81
C ASP A 44 -7.47 17.78 -19.87
N SER A 45 -6.13 17.83 -19.85
CA SER A 45 -5.26 17.01 -20.70
C SER A 45 -5.00 15.60 -20.14
N PHE A 46 -5.64 15.20 -19.01
CA PHE A 46 -5.42 13.94 -18.30
C PHE A 46 -3.99 13.77 -17.75
N GLU A 47 -3.25 14.86 -17.60
CA GLU A 47 -1.99 14.83 -16.87
C GLU A 47 -2.28 14.64 -15.38
N VAL A 48 -1.64 13.61 -14.79
CA VAL A 48 -1.81 13.27 -13.39
C VAL A 48 -0.71 13.93 -12.56
N THR A 49 -1.08 14.79 -11.62
CA THR A 49 -0.20 15.34 -10.58
C THR A 49 -0.37 14.52 -9.31
N GLU A 50 0.70 13.94 -8.76
CA GLU A 50 0.69 13.23 -7.49
C GLU A 50 1.86 13.74 -6.62
N GLU A 51 1.54 14.56 -5.61
CA GLU A 51 2.55 15.32 -4.85
C GLU A 51 2.23 15.39 -3.35
N LEU A 52 3.26 15.62 -2.54
CA LEU A 52 3.13 15.93 -1.12
C LEU A 52 2.53 17.34 -0.97
N ALA A 53 1.25 17.42 -0.60
CA ALA A 53 0.57 18.68 -0.35
C ALA A 53 1.03 19.32 0.96
N ALA A 54 1.05 18.56 2.06
CA ALA A 54 1.49 19.07 3.36
C ALA A 54 2.07 17.97 4.26
N LEU A 55 2.98 18.38 5.15
CA LEU A 55 3.34 17.70 6.39
C LEU A 55 2.91 18.62 7.54
N LYS A 56 2.02 18.16 8.40
CA LYS A 56 1.49 18.93 9.53
C LYS A 56 1.73 18.14 10.83
N SER A 57 2.38 18.76 11.81
CA SER A 57 2.51 18.16 13.14
C SER A 57 1.22 18.34 13.95
N THR A 58 0.88 17.34 14.74
CA THR A 58 -0.20 17.40 15.71
C THR A 58 0.36 17.19 17.12
N LYS A 59 -0.15 17.95 18.08
CA LYS A 59 0.26 17.86 19.49
C LYS A 59 -0.79 17.10 20.29
N GLY A 60 -0.37 16.08 21.03
CA GLY A 60 -1.24 15.29 21.87
C GLY A 60 -2.04 14.20 21.11
N THR A 61 -3.26 13.93 21.53
CA THR A 61 -4.15 12.97 20.85
C THR A 61 -4.70 13.57 19.57
N THR A 62 -4.50 12.90 18.43
CA THR A 62 -5.04 13.33 17.15
C THR A 62 -6.50 12.94 17.03
N THR A 63 -7.39 13.90 16.98
CA THR A 63 -8.83 13.68 16.73
C THR A 63 -9.15 13.88 15.24
N GLY A 64 -10.34 13.41 14.82
CA GLY A 64 -10.81 13.67 13.46
C GLY A 64 -11.00 15.16 13.17
N GLU A 65 -11.31 15.99 14.16
CA GLU A 65 -11.42 17.45 14.04
C GLU A 65 -10.06 18.09 13.84
N ASP A 66 -9.02 17.66 14.59
CA ASP A 66 -7.65 18.16 14.42
C ASP A 66 -7.13 17.86 13.00
N ILE A 67 -7.37 16.64 12.50
CA ILE A 67 -7.00 16.26 11.13
C ILE A 67 -7.77 17.13 10.12
N HIS A 68 -9.08 17.33 10.32
CA HIS A 68 -9.90 18.15 9.43
C HIS A 68 -9.40 19.59 9.37
N GLU A 69 -9.05 20.20 10.51
CA GLU A 69 -8.45 21.54 10.54
C GLU A 69 -7.18 21.62 9.67
N LYS A 70 -6.30 20.61 9.74
CA LYS A 70 -5.09 20.55 8.92
C LYS A 70 -5.38 20.34 7.43
N VAL A 71 -6.43 19.60 7.10
CA VAL A 71 -6.92 19.48 5.73
C VAL A 71 -7.44 20.84 5.23
N CYS A 72 -8.29 21.54 5.98
CA CYS A 72 -8.78 22.88 5.62
C CYS A 72 -7.63 23.88 5.40
N GLN A 73 -6.63 23.88 6.29
CA GLN A 73 -5.43 24.71 6.12
C GLN A 73 -4.71 24.38 4.80
N THR A 74 -4.55 23.10 4.48
CA THR A 74 -3.88 22.66 3.24
C THR A 74 -4.69 23.02 1.99
N MET A 75 -6.03 22.89 2.05
CA MET A 75 -6.91 23.33 0.96
C MET A 75 -6.75 24.83 0.67
N ASN A 76 -6.72 25.65 1.73
CA ASN A 76 -6.51 27.09 1.62
C ASN A 76 -5.09 27.44 1.12
N ASP A 77 -4.06 26.79 1.65
CA ASP A 77 -2.65 27.02 1.26
C ASP A 77 -2.41 26.74 -0.23
N LEU A 78 -3.14 25.77 -0.81
CA LEU A 78 -3.04 25.39 -2.22
C LEU A 78 -4.15 25.99 -3.09
N GLU A 79 -5.03 26.83 -2.52
CA GLU A 79 -6.18 27.44 -3.22
C GLU A 79 -7.07 26.39 -3.93
N LEU A 80 -7.30 25.24 -3.25
CA LEU A 80 -8.09 24.13 -3.78
C LEU A 80 -9.60 24.37 -3.57
N ASP A 81 -10.39 24.06 -4.59
CA ASP A 81 -11.85 24.14 -4.56
C ASP A 81 -12.46 22.82 -4.02
N TRP A 82 -13.22 22.89 -2.94
CA TRP A 82 -13.93 21.75 -2.37
C TRP A 82 -14.84 21.02 -3.37
N GLY A 83 -15.47 21.75 -4.31
CA GLY A 83 -16.32 21.16 -5.35
C GLY A 83 -15.59 20.23 -6.32
N LYS A 84 -14.26 20.29 -6.35
CA LYS A 84 -13.41 19.43 -7.18
C LYS A 84 -12.83 18.23 -6.42
N LEU A 85 -13.07 18.11 -5.09
CA LEU A 85 -12.61 16.99 -4.29
C LEU A 85 -13.45 15.74 -4.59
N PHE A 86 -12.83 14.72 -5.18
CA PHE A 86 -13.53 13.50 -5.61
C PHE A 86 -13.41 12.33 -4.62
N SER A 87 -12.24 12.11 -4.03
CA SER A 87 -12.09 11.05 -3.04
C SER A 87 -11.11 11.39 -1.92
N VAL A 88 -11.27 10.71 -0.78
CA VAL A 88 -10.35 10.79 0.36
C VAL A 88 -9.92 9.37 0.74
N THR A 89 -8.62 9.11 0.69
CA THR A 89 -8.02 7.82 1.02
C THR A 89 -7.34 7.88 2.38
N THR A 90 -7.67 6.94 3.28
CA THR A 90 -7.19 6.91 4.66
C THR A 90 -6.86 5.50 5.12
N ASP A 91 -6.19 5.36 6.28
CA ASP A 91 -5.86 4.05 6.85
C ASP A 91 -7.03 3.29 7.50
N GLY A 92 -8.15 3.98 7.69
CA GLY A 92 -9.34 3.40 8.32
C GLY A 92 -9.31 3.39 9.85
N ALA A 93 -8.41 4.15 10.48
CA ALA A 93 -8.40 4.34 11.93
C ALA A 93 -9.71 4.99 12.41
N PRO A 94 -10.17 4.76 13.67
CA PRO A 94 -11.41 5.33 14.19
C PRO A 94 -11.47 6.86 14.18
N SER A 95 -10.34 7.54 14.39
CA SER A 95 -10.20 8.99 14.25
C SER A 95 -10.46 9.50 12.82
N VAL A 96 -10.40 8.62 11.86
CA VAL A 96 -10.52 8.94 10.45
C VAL A 96 -11.85 8.53 9.84
N VAL A 97 -12.34 7.30 10.12
CA VAL A 97 -13.59 6.76 9.54
C VAL A 97 -14.78 6.75 10.48
N GLY A 98 -14.63 7.24 11.71
CA GLY A 98 -15.76 7.34 12.65
C GLY A 98 -16.93 8.12 12.02
N SER A 99 -18.13 7.54 12.01
CA SER A 99 -19.31 8.06 11.30
C SER A 99 -19.76 9.47 11.75
N VAL A 100 -19.37 9.89 12.94
CA VAL A 100 -19.76 11.19 13.53
C VAL A 100 -18.55 12.09 13.80
N LYS A 101 -17.45 11.53 14.30
CA LYS A 101 -16.27 12.25 14.77
C LYS A 101 -15.00 12.01 13.93
N GLY A 102 -15.08 11.18 12.88
CA GLY A 102 -13.94 10.94 11.99
C GLY A 102 -13.73 12.10 11.03
N VAL A 103 -12.51 12.24 10.49
CA VAL A 103 -12.18 13.30 9.55
C VAL A 103 -13.06 13.27 8.29
N VAL A 104 -13.45 12.08 7.80
CA VAL A 104 -14.34 11.94 6.64
C VAL A 104 -15.72 12.55 6.95
N ALA A 105 -16.25 12.35 8.19
CA ALA A 105 -17.52 12.95 8.58
C ALA A 105 -17.42 14.49 8.67
N HIS A 106 -16.30 15.04 9.11
CA HIS A 106 -16.07 16.48 9.13
C HIS A 106 -15.94 17.06 7.70
N ILE A 107 -15.24 16.37 6.79
CA ILE A 107 -15.17 16.74 5.38
C ILE A 107 -16.56 16.73 4.75
N ASN A 108 -17.38 15.70 4.99
CA ASN A 108 -18.74 15.65 4.48
C ASN A 108 -19.57 16.83 4.95
N LYS A 109 -19.47 17.21 6.24
CA LYS A 109 -20.14 18.41 6.76
C LYS A 109 -19.67 19.70 6.09
N GLU A 110 -18.38 19.79 5.73
CA GLU A 110 -17.86 20.94 4.99
C GLU A 110 -18.42 20.99 3.56
N MET A 111 -18.50 19.82 2.90
CA MET A 111 -19.14 19.70 1.57
C MET A 111 -20.61 20.10 1.60
N ASP A 112 -21.35 19.69 2.66
CA ASP A 112 -22.78 20.05 2.85
C ASP A 112 -22.99 21.57 2.97
N LYS A 113 -22.10 22.30 3.63
CA LYS A 113 -22.17 23.77 3.74
C LYS A 113 -22.17 24.48 2.38
N HIS A 114 -21.50 23.87 1.39
CA HIS A 114 -21.34 24.39 0.05
C HIS A 114 -22.21 23.68 -0.97
N SER A 115 -23.13 22.80 -0.55
CA SER A 115 -24.00 21.99 -1.42
C SER A 115 -23.24 21.15 -2.45
N HIS A 116 -22.05 20.66 -2.09
CA HIS A 116 -21.24 19.76 -2.91
C HIS A 116 -21.53 18.28 -2.59
N SER A 117 -21.32 17.42 -3.57
CA SER A 117 -21.40 15.96 -3.38
C SER A 117 -20.28 15.47 -2.46
N HIS A 118 -20.58 14.52 -1.57
CA HIS A 118 -19.60 13.92 -0.69
C HIS A 118 -18.50 13.18 -1.46
N PRO A 119 -17.23 13.31 -1.07
CA PRO A 119 -16.15 12.57 -1.69
C PRO A 119 -16.24 11.07 -1.35
N ILE A 120 -15.75 10.23 -2.25
CA ILE A 120 -15.67 8.79 -2.01
C ILE A 120 -14.59 8.53 -0.96
N ALA A 121 -14.99 7.92 0.17
CA ALA A 121 -14.04 7.47 1.19
C ALA A 121 -13.46 6.11 0.82
N ILE A 122 -12.14 6.01 0.76
CA ILE A 122 -11.43 4.79 0.39
C ILE A 122 -10.46 4.40 1.51
N ARG A 123 -10.51 3.13 1.92
CA ARG A 123 -9.51 2.59 2.87
C ARG A 123 -8.25 2.16 2.11
N ARG A 124 -7.09 2.45 2.68
CA ARG A 124 -5.78 2.09 2.11
C ARG A 124 -5.68 0.57 1.89
N ILE A 125 -5.54 0.17 0.63
CA ILE A 125 -5.54 -1.25 0.23
C ILE A 125 -4.37 -2.01 0.87
N ILE A 126 -3.16 -1.45 0.89
CA ILE A 126 -1.97 -2.08 1.51
C ILE A 126 -2.18 -2.27 3.02
N HIS A 127 -2.78 -1.28 3.70
CA HIS A 127 -3.08 -1.40 5.13
C HIS A 127 -4.12 -2.50 5.40
N GLN A 128 -5.19 -2.59 4.58
CA GLN A 128 -6.18 -3.66 4.70
C GLN A 128 -5.54 -5.04 4.49
N GLN A 129 -4.63 -5.18 3.50
CA GLN A 129 -3.87 -6.41 3.30
C GLN A 129 -3.03 -6.77 4.53
N ALA A 130 -2.33 -5.81 5.12
CA ALA A 130 -1.54 -6.04 6.34
C ALA A 130 -2.42 -6.48 7.53
N LEU A 131 -3.65 -5.96 7.65
CA LEU A 131 -4.62 -6.38 8.66
C LEU A 131 -5.13 -7.81 8.40
N CYS A 132 -5.39 -8.21 7.15
CA CYS A 132 -5.70 -9.60 6.80
C CYS A 132 -4.57 -10.54 7.25
N CYS A 133 -3.32 -10.14 7.02
CA CYS A 133 -2.17 -10.94 7.44
C CYS A 133 -2.06 -11.10 8.96
N LYS A 134 -2.50 -10.11 9.75
CA LYS A 134 -2.51 -10.20 11.22
C LYS A 134 -3.53 -11.20 11.76
N SER A 135 -4.58 -11.52 11.00
CA SER A 135 -5.59 -12.51 11.40
C SER A 135 -5.09 -13.96 11.28
N LEU A 136 -3.97 -14.18 10.58
CA LEU A 136 -3.35 -15.49 10.51
C LEU A 136 -2.85 -15.90 11.90
N LYS A 137 -3.38 -17.01 12.41
CA LYS A 137 -2.98 -17.60 13.70
C LYS A 137 -1.61 -18.28 13.59
N LEU A 138 -0.55 -17.48 13.39
CA LEU A 138 0.83 -17.91 13.18
C LEU A 138 1.65 -17.95 14.47
N ASP A 139 1.08 -17.56 15.59
CA ASP A 139 1.83 -17.25 16.81
C ASP A 139 2.62 -18.44 17.34
N SER A 140 2.11 -19.66 17.24
CA SER A 140 2.80 -20.86 17.70
C SER A 140 4.10 -21.12 16.91
N VAL A 141 4.05 -21.02 15.57
CA VAL A 141 5.24 -21.21 14.72
C VAL A 141 6.18 -20.02 14.85
N MET A 142 5.66 -18.80 14.72
CA MET A 142 6.47 -17.58 14.80
C MET A 142 7.19 -17.43 16.14
N LYS A 143 6.58 -17.80 17.26
CA LYS A 143 7.20 -17.75 18.60
C LYS A 143 8.46 -18.59 18.65
N ILE A 144 8.44 -19.79 18.09
CA ILE A 144 9.59 -20.71 18.07
C ILE A 144 10.67 -20.18 17.13
N VAL A 145 10.29 -19.78 15.90
CA VAL A 145 11.21 -19.18 14.92
C VAL A 145 11.90 -17.95 15.51
N LEU A 146 11.14 -17.02 16.09
CA LEU A 146 11.69 -15.81 16.72
C LEU A 146 12.57 -16.13 17.93
N SER A 147 12.23 -17.13 18.75
CA SER A 147 13.06 -17.57 19.87
C SER A 147 14.43 -18.05 19.40
N CYS A 148 14.50 -18.82 18.31
CA CYS A 148 15.75 -19.28 17.73
C CYS A 148 16.54 -18.13 17.09
N VAL A 149 15.90 -17.32 16.25
CA VAL A 149 16.53 -16.18 15.58
C VAL A 149 17.09 -15.18 16.59
N ASN A 150 16.32 -14.83 17.62
CA ASN A 150 16.75 -13.91 18.67
C ASN A 150 17.89 -14.51 19.50
N PHE A 151 17.86 -15.81 19.83
CA PHE A 151 18.94 -16.46 20.53
C PHE A 151 20.26 -16.40 19.76
N ILE A 152 20.22 -16.61 18.45
CA ILE A 152 21.40 -16.57 17.58
C ILE A 152 21.91 -15.13 17.44
N ARG A 153 21.03 -14.16 17.21
CA ARG A 153 21.41 -12.78 16.86
C ARG A 153 21.57 -11.82 18.03
N ALA A 154 20.93 -12.07 19.18
CA ALA A 154 21.01 -11.18 20.34
C ALA A 154 22.41 -11.19 20.99
N HIS A 155 23.17 -12.24 20.79
CA HIS A 155 24.55 -12.37 21.28
C HIS A 155 25.53 -12.32 20.10
N ALA A 156 26.35 -11.26 20.02
CA ALA A 156 27.32 -11.10 18.93
C ALA A 156 28.23 -12.30 18.71
N LEU A 157 28.57 -13.04 19.80
CA LEU A 157 29.34 -14.26 19.73
C LEU A 157 28.54 -15.38 19.03
N ASN A 158 27.29 -15.63 19.44
CA ASN A 158 26.46 -16.65 18.83
C ASN A 158 26.23 -16.36 17.35
N HIS A 159 26.02 -15.09 17.01
CA HIS A 159 25.79 -14.67 15.63
C HIS A 159 27.02 -14.95 14.74
N ARG A 160 28.22 -14.55 15.19
CA ARG A 160 29.47 -14.84 14.45
C ARG A 160 29.71 -16.33 14.32
N GLN A 161 29.54 -17.11 15.41
CA GLN A 161 29.72 -18.57 15.40
C GLN A 161 28.66 -19.25 14.51
N CYS A 162 27.45 -18.73 14.42
CA CYS A 162 26.45 -19.24 13.49
C CYS A 162 26.83 -18.96 12.03
N GLN A 163 27.33 -17.77 11.73
CA GLN A 163 27.82 -17.43 10.39
C GLN A 163 29.00 -18.30 9.96
N GLU A 164 29.97 -18.52 10.87
CA GLU A 164 31.11 -19.42 10.67
C GLU A 164 30.60 -20.85 10.41
N PHE A 165 29.70 -21.37 11.26
CA PHE A 165 29.10 -22.68 11.09
C PHE A 165 28.35 -22.84 9.76
N LEU A 166 27.60 -21.85 9.33
CA LEU A 166 26.91 -21.86 8.01
C LEU A 166 27.89 -21.82 6.84
N SER A 167 29.01 -21.10 6.97
CA SER A 167 30.03 -21.01 5.92
C SER A 167 30.81 -22.34 5.78
N GLU A 168 31.05 -23.05 6.89
CA GLU A 168 31.67 -24.37 6.87
C GLU A 168 30.82 -25.46 6.19
N LEU A 169 29.50 -25.28 6.19
CA LEU A 169 28.54 -26.24 5.60
C LEU A 169 28.22 -25.97 4.13
N ASP A 170 28.81 -24.93 3.53
CA ASP A 170 28.58 -24.52 2.12
C ASP A 170 27.09 -24.42 1.75
N VAL A 171 26.29 -23.84 2.66
CA VAL A 171 24.86 -23.65 2.44
C VAL A 171 24.57 -22.34 1.67
N ALA A 172 23.43 -22.29 0.99
CA ALA A 172 23.04 -21.16 0.14
C ALA A 172 22.88 -19.80 0.85
N TYR A 173 22.94 -19.79 2.17
CA TYR A 173 22.75 -18.59 2.99
C TYR A 173 23.87 -18.43 4.02
N GLU A 174 24.48 -17.27 4.06
CA GLU A 174 25.56 -16.93 4.99
C GLU A 174 25.06 -16.45 6.37
N ASP A 175 23.75 -16.16 6.54
CA ASP A 175 23.20 -15.62 7.77
C ASP A 175 21.69 -15.85 7.92
N ILE A 176 21.19 -15.74 9.17
CA ILE A 176 19.77 -15.75 9.52
C ILE A 176 19.22 -14.32 9.52
N LEU A 177 18.08 -14.09 8.86
CA LEU A 177 17.45 -12.77 8.80
C LEU A 177 16.88 -12.35 10.15
N TYR A 178 17.15 -11.09 10.53
CA TYR A 178 16.53 -10.47 11.70
C TYR A 178 15.07 -10.09 11.39
N HIS A 179 14.17 -10.40 12.33
CA HIS A 179 12.79 -9.98 12.25
C HIS A 179 12.65 -8.56 12.81
N THR A 180 12.20 -7.62 11.98
CA THR A 180 11.72 -6.30 12.44
C THR A 180 10.20 -6.36 12.56
N GLU A 181 9.66 -6.05 13.74
CA GLU A 181 8.20 -6.12 14.01
C GLU A 181 7.35 -5.26 13.08
N VAL A 182 7.97 -4.30 12.40
CA VAL A 182 7.29 -3.20 11.71
C VAL A 182 6.73 -3.57 10.34
N ARG A 183 7.21 -4.64 9.67
CA ARG A 183 6.76 -4.99 8.31
C ARG A 183 6.46 -6.47 8.16
N TRP A 184 5.23 -6.78 7.79
CA TRP A 184 4.77 -8.14 7.47
C TRP A 184 5.65 -8.84 6.40
N LEU A 185 6.11 -8.10 5.39
CA LEU A 185 7.01 -8.60 4.34
C LEU A 185 8.30 -9.25 4.86
N SER A 186 8.80 -8.83 6.04
CA SER A 186 9.99 -9.44 6.64
C SER A 186 9.71 -10.85 7.16
N ARG A 187 8.47 -11.13 7.62
CA ARG A 187 8.10 -12.43 8.19
C ARG A 187 8.22 -13.58 7.18
N GLY A 188 7.70 -13.41 5.98
CA GLY A 188 7.76 -14.45 4.95
C GLY A 188 9.20 -14.79 4.55
N ARG A 189 10.07 -13.77 4.41
CA ARG A 189 11.50 -14.01 4.13
C ARG A 189 12.22 -14.69 5.29
N VAL A 190 11.87 -14.33 6.52
CA VAL A 190 12.43 -15.00 7.73
C VAL A 190 11.97 -16.45 7.78
N LEU A 191 10.68 -16.72 7.56
CA LEU A 191 10.15 -18.09 7.56
C LEU A 191 10.80 -18.95 6.48
N LYS A 192 10.91 -18.44 5.25
CA LYS A 192 11.54 -19.16 4.14
C LYS A 192 12.99 -19.51 4.46
N ARG A 193 13.80 -18.53 4.86
CA ARG A 193 15.19 -18.76 5.23
C ARG A 193 15.34 -19.68 6.42
N PHE A 194 14.46 -19.55 7.41
CA PHE A 194 14.46 -20.42 8.58
C PHE A 194 14.11 -21.87 8.20
N TYR A 195 13.15 -22.07 7.31
CA TYR A 195 12.82 -23.41 6.80
C TYR A 195 13.99 -24.03 6.04
N ASP A 196 14.62 -23.27 5.14
CA ASP A 196 15.76 -23.75 4.35
C ASP A 196 16.99 -24.09 5.21
N LEU A 197 17.16 -23.41 6.34
CA LEU A 197 18.24 -23.62 7.29
C LEU A 197 17.82 -24.45 8.52
N LEU A 198 16.67 -25.10 8.51
CA LEU A 198 16.11 -25.76 9.69
C LEU A 198 17.03 -26.82 10.30
N PRO A 199 17.69 -27.72 9.54
CA PRO A 199 18.64 -28.69 10.08
C PRO A 199 19.84 -27.99 10.77
N GLN A 200 20.43 -26.99 10.09
CA GLN A 200 21.60 -26.27 10.59
C GLN A 200 21.26 -25.44 11.84
N VAL A 201 20.10 -24.78 11.84
CA VAL A 201 19.62 -24.05 13.04
C VAL A 201 19.43 -25.02 14.21
N TYR A 202 18.84 -26.19 13.98
CA TYR A 202 18.65 -27.20 15.00
C TYR A 202 20.01 -27.65 15.61
N ASP A 203 20.97 -28.04 14.78
CA ASP A 203 22.28 -28.48 15.21
C ASP A 203 23.03 -27.38 15.96
N PHE A 204 22.96 -26.16 15.48
CA PHE A 204 23.60 -25.00 16.12
C PHE A 204 23.01 -24.72 17.51
N VAL A 205 21.67 -24.64 17.66
CA VAL A 205 21.05 -24.34 18.97
C VAL A 205 21.32 -25.49 19.98
N LEU A 206 21.34 -26.72 19.50
CA LEU A 206 21.68 -27.89 20.32
C LEU A 206 23.14 -27.83 20.81
N SER A 207 24.11 -27.46 19.95
CA SER A 207 25.53 -27.28 20.31
C SER A 207 25.73 -26.22 21.40
N LYS A 208 24.76 -25.30 21.54
CA LYS A 208 24.73 -24.25 22.58
C LYS A 208 23.90 -24.66 23.82
N ASN A 209 23.57 -25.93 23.99
CA ASN A 209 22.75 -26.47 25.08
C ASN A 209 21.36 -25.80 25.17
N LYS A 210 20.82 -25.31 24.04
CA LYS A 210 19.46 -24.81 23.95
C LYS A 210 18.58 -25.86 23.29
N GLU A 211 17.78 -26.54 24.10
CA GLU A 211 16.80 -27.50 23.57
C GLU A 211 15.56 -26.79 23.03
N VAL A 212 15.20 -27.13 21.80
CA VAL A 212 13.96 -26.68 21.11
C VAL A 212 13.34 -27.90 20.43
N PRO A 213 12.63 -28.75 21.23
CA PRO A 213 12.11 -30.04 20.73
C PRO A 213 11.15 -29.90 19.56
N GLU A 214 10.46 -28.77 19.44
CA GLU A 214 9.52 -28.46 18.37
C GLU A 214 10.19 -28.54 16.99
N LEU A 215 11.48 -28.19 16.87
CA LEU A 215 12.20 -28.24 15.59
C LEU A 215 12.31 -29.65 15.00
N LYS A 216 12.16 -30.68 15.81
CA LYS A 216 12.07 -32.10 15.38
C LYS A 216 10.62 -32.55 15.16
N GLY A 217 9.63 -31.80 15.66
CA GLY A 217 8.23 -32.18 15.58
C GLY A 217 7.72 -32.21 14.14
N ALA A 218 7.28 -33.37 13.67
CA ALA A 218 6.78 -33.50 12.27
C ALA A 218 5.57 -32.62 12.00
N GLU A 219 4.64 -32.50 12.95
CA GLU A 219 3.46 -31.63 12.82
C GLU A 219 3.86 -30.14 12.77
N TRP A 220 4.83 -29.73 13.62
CA TRP A 220 5.33 -28.35 13.60
C TRP A 220 6.04 -28.02 12.26
N LYS A 221 6.78 -28.97 11.68
CA LYS A 221 7.39 -28.80 10.35
C LYS A 221 6.37 -28.60 9.26
N TRP A 222 5.23 -29.31 9.31
CA TRP A 222 4.12 -29.10 8.39
C TRP A 222 3.56 -27.68 8.50
N HIS A 223 3.32 -27.19 9.70
CA HIS A 223 2.86 -25.82 9.91
C HIS A 223 3.88 -24.80 9.40
N LEU A 224 5.17 -25.00 9.67
CA LEU A 224 6.22 -24.11 9.17
C LEU A 224 6.28 -24.08 7.64
N ALA A 225 6.25 -25.23 6.97
CA ALA A 225 6.27 -25.33 5.52
C ALA A 225 5.06 -24.63 4.89
N PHE A 226 3.86 -24.96 5.37
CA PHE A 226 2.62 -24.37 4.91
C PHE A 226 2.58 -22.84 5.07
N LEU A 227 3.00 -22.35 6.25
CA LEU A 227 3.04 -20.93 6.52
C LEU A 227 4.10 -20.18 5.72
N THR A 228 5.21 -20.85 5.41
CA THR A 228 6.22 -20.31 4.49
C THR A 228 5.61 -20.03 3.12
N ASP A 229 4.90 -21.00 2.57
CA ASP A 229 4.24 -20.84 1.25
C ASP A 229 3.13 -19.77 1.28
N VAL A 230 2.25 -19.80 2.29
CA VAL A 230 1.15 -18.81 2.41
C VAL A 230 1.70 -17.39 2.59
N THR A 231 2.74 -17.21 3.41
CA THR A 231 3.34 -15.88 3.59
C THR A 231 4.09 -15.40 2.36
N GLU A 232 4.67 -16.29 1.57
CA GLU A 232 5.27 -15.93 0.28
C GLU A 232 4.22 -15.43 -0.72
N LEU A 233 3.07 -16.12 -0.83
CA LEU A 233 1.96 -15.66 -1.65
C LEU A 233 1.45 -14.28 -1.22
N LEU A 234 1.32 -14.03 0.08
CA LEU A 234 0.95 -12.74 0.62
C LEU A 234 2.00 -11.66 0.35
N ASN A 235 3.29 -12.00 0.41
CA ASN A 235 4.37 -11.07 0.06
C ASN A 235 4.33 -10.70 -1.42
N ASN A 236 4.15 -11.67 -2.30
CA ASN A 236 4.04 -11.44 -3.74
C ASN A 236 2.84 -10.54 -4.05
N PHE A 237 1.70 -10.77 -3.41
CA PHE A 237 0.53 -9.92 -3.51
C PHE A 237 0.82 -8.49 -3.01
N ASN A 238 1.48 -8.34 -1.85
CA ASN A 238 1.84 -7.02 -1.31
C ASN A 238 2.75 -6.23 -2.27
N VAL A 239 3.74 -6.89 -2.89
CA VAL A 239 4.61 -6.27 -3.90
C VAL A 239 3.79 -5.80 -5.11
N GLN A 240 2.79 -6.56 -5.55
CA GLN A 240 1.90 -6.14 -6.63
C GLN A 240 1.06 -4.90 -6.28
N LEU A 241 0.74 -4.70 -5.00
CA LEU A 241 0.02 -3.51 -4.52
C LEU A 241 0.93 -2.28 -4.36
N GLN A 242 2.24 -2.42 -4.33
CA GLN A 242 3.19 -1.33 -4.19
C GLN A 242 3.51 -0.69 -5.54
N GLY A 243 3.94 0.57 -5.51
CA GLY A 243 4.38 1.34 -6.67
C GLY A 243 3.69 2.69 -6.80
N LYS A 244 4.39 3.64 -7.45
CA LYS A 244 3.86 4.96 -7.76
C LYS A 244 2.96 4.91 -9.01
N GLY A 245 2.02 5.84 -9.10
CA GLY A 245 1.23 6.06 -10.31
C GLY A 245 0.19 4.98 -10.64
N LYS A 246 0.05 3.96 -9.79
CA LYS A 246 -0.96 2.90 -10.01
C LYS A 246 -2.38 3.45 -9.94
N LEU A 247 -3.24 2.96 -10.81
CA LEU A 247 -4.65 3.27 -10.80
C LEU A 247 -5.41 2.36 -9.83
N ILE A 248 -6.53 2.84 -9.30
CA ILE A 248 -7.38 2.03 -8.41
C ILE A 248 -7.88 0.74 -9.10
N CYS A 249 -8.03 0.76 -10.42
CA CYS A 249 -8.43 -0.39 -11.21
C CYS A 249 -7.39 -1.52 -11.19
N ASP A 250 -6.09 -1.18 -11.24
CA ASP A 250 -4.99 -2.14 -11.13
C ASP A 250 -5.03 -2.83 -9.78
N MET A 251 -5.21 -2.04 -8.71
CA MET A 251 -5.31 -2.55 -7.35
C MET A 251 -6.48 -3.53 -7.19
N TYR A 252 -7.64 -3.17 -7.72
CA TYR A 252 -8.82 -4.03 -7.69
C TYR A 252 -8.56 -5.36 -8.41
N SER A 253 -7.91 -5.32 -9.57
CA SER A 253 -7.58 -6.54 -10.34
C SER A 253 -6.64 -7.46 -9.54
N HIS A 254 -5.63 -6.90 -8.86
CA HIS A 254 -4.74 -7.69 -8.00
C HIS A 254 -5.48 -8.30 -6.80
N VAL A 255 -6.35 -7.54 -6.12
CA VAL A 255 -7.16 -8.03 -5.01
C VAL A 255 -8.07 -9.18 -5.46
N LYS A 256 -8.79 -8.99 -6.58
CA LYS A 256 -9.67 -10.02 -7.14
C LYS A 256 -8.91 -11.28 -7.54
N ALA A 257 -7.77 -11.13 -8.22
CA ALA A 257 -6.93 -12.26 -8.60
C ALA A 257 -6.44 -13.03 -7.38
N PHE A 258 -6.07 -12.32 -6.29
CA PHE A 258 -5.65 -12.95 -5.05
C PHE A 258 -6.80 -13.71 -4.36
N GLN A 259 -8.03 -13.17 -4.35
CA GLN A 259 -9.21 -13.87 -3.84
C GLN A 259 -9.46 -15.17 -4.60
N VAL A 260 -9.39 -15.15 -5.94
CA VAL A 260 -9.52 -16.38 -6.76
C VAL A 260 -8.41 -17.40 -6.45
N LYS A 261 -7.18 -16.95 -6.21
CA LYS A 261 -6.07 -17.83 -5.78
C LYS A 261 -6.35 -18.46 -4.41
N LEU A 262 -6.93 -17.71 -3.46
CA LEU A 262 -7.31 -18.26 -2.16
C LEU A 262 -8.39 -19.34 -2.30
N ASP A 263 -9.41 -19.12 -3.12
CA ASP A 263 -10.45 -20.11 -3.39
C ASP A 263 -9.85 -21.39 -3.98
N LEU A 264 -8.92 -21.25 -4.93
CA LEU A 264 -8.21 -22.36 -5.53
C LEU A 264 -7.38 -23.16 -4.49
N LEU A 265 -6.61 -22.43 -3.65
CA LEU A 265 -5.79 -23.05 -2.62
C LEU A 265 -6.62 -23.80 -1.58
N ILE A 266 -7.77 -23.24 -1.15
CA ILE A 266 -8.71 -23.91 -0.24
C ILE A 266 -9.14 -25.24 -0.80
N ASN A 267 -9.57 -25.29 -2.08
CA ASN A 267 -9.99 -26.50 -2.73
C ASN A 267 -8.84 -27.53 -2.85
N GLN A 268 -7.64 -27.08 -3.21
CA GLN A 268 -6.47 -27.92 -3.37
C GLN A 268 -5.98 -28.49 -2.04
N VAL A 269 -5.90 -27.68 -0.99
CA VAL A 269 -5.48 -28.14 0.35
C VAL A 269 -6.48 -29.13 0.93
N LYS A 270 -7.79 -28.95 0.66
CA LYS A 270 -8.82 -29.89 1.07
C LYS A 270 -8.59 -31.29 0.49
N GLU A 271 -8.06 -31.37 -0.73
CA GLU A 271 -7.73 -32.61 -1.43
C GLU A 271 -6.26 -33.06 -1.23
N GLU A 272 -5.53 -32.40 -0.32
CA GLU A 272 -4.09 -32.61 -0.09
C GLU A 272 -3.24 -32.47 -1.36
N ASN A 273 -3.66 -31.62 -2.28
CA ASN A 273 -2.94 -31.26 -3.49
C ASN A 273 -2.12 -29.99 -3.22
N PHE A 274 -0.79 -30.10 -3.14
CA PHE A 274 0.12 -29.01 -2.79
C PHE A 274 0.86 -28.40 -3.98
N CYS A 275 0.35 -28.56 -5.22
CA CYS A 275 1.06 -28.12 -6.45
C CYS A 275 1.39 -26.62 -6.49
N HIS A 276 0.69 -25.77 -5.72
CA HIS A 276 0.96 -24.33 -5.59
C HIS A 276 1.56 -23.94 -4.23
N LEU A 277 1.96 -24.92 -3.43
CA LEU A 277 2.61 -24.77 -2.13
C LEU A 277 3.93 -25.55 -2.12
N PRO A 278 4.99 -25.03 -2.79
CA PRO A 278 6.19 -25.80 -3.10
C PRO A 278 6.93 -26.31 -1.88
N THR A 279 6.99 -25.54 -0.80
CA THR A 279 7.64 -25.96 0.46
C THR A 279 6.86 -27.10 1.11
N THR A 280 5.54 -26.99 1.15
CA THR A 280 4.63 -28.03 1.65
C THR A 280 4.67 -29.28 0.78
N GLN A 281 4.74 -29.12 -0.55
CA GLN A 281 4.84 -30.24 -1.51
C GLN A 281 6.15 -31.00 -1.33
N ASN A 282 7.28 -30.30 -1.18
CA ASN A 282 8.58 -30.93 -0.94
C ASN A 282 8.58 -31.75 0.36
N LEU A 283 8.04 -31.18 1.43
CA LEU A 283 7.90 -31.90 2.70
C LEU A 283 6.99 -33.13 2.56
N SER A 284 5.90 -33.03 1.80
CA SER A 284 5.01 -34.18 1.50
C SER A 284 5.74 -35.30 0.78
N ALA A 285 6.64 -34.98 -0.15
CA ALA A 285 7.45 -35.95 -0.89
C ALA A 285 8.43 -36.72 0.02
N GLU A 286 8.86 -36.14 1.12
CA GLU A 286 9.71 -36.80 2.15
C GLU A 286 8.93 -37.86 2.96
N LYS A 287 7.61 -37.95 2.80
CA LYS A 287 6.71 -38.89 3.49
C LYS A 287 6.90 -38.84 5.02
N PRO A 288 6.66 -37.72 5.69
CA PRO A 288 6.82 -37.61 7.12
C PRO A 288 5.91 -38.58 7.87
N ALA A 289 6.34 -39.01 9.07
CA ALA A 289 5.61 -40.00 9.89
C ALA A 289 4.21 -39.54 10.35
N VAL A 290 3.95 -38.20 10.30
CA VAL A 290 2.69 -37.57 10.70
C VAL A 290 1.99 -37.03 9.45
N ALA A 291 0.71 -37.31 9.32
CA ALA A 291 -0.11 -36.80 8.22
C ALA A 291 -0.20 -35.25 8.25
N PHE A 292 -0.47 -34.66 7.11
CA PHE A 292 -0.67 -33.22 6.98
C PHE A 292 -1.82 -32.73 7.89
N PRO A 293 -1.63 -31.65 8.69
CA PRO A 293 -2.65 -31.15 9.61
C PRO A 293 -3.73 -30.35 8.86
N ASN A 294 -4.47 -31.03 7.99
CA ASN A 294 -5.42 -30.45 7.03
C ASN A 294 -6.38 -29.45 7.69
N LYS A 295 -7.03 -29.85 8.80
CA LYS A 295 -8.00 -29.00 9.49
C LYS A 295 -7.43 -27.65 9.91
N THR A 296 -6.28 -27.64 10.56
CA THR A 296 -5.64 -26.40 11.05
C THR A 296 -5.21 -25.50 9.88
N CYS A 297 -4.65 -26.08 8.82
CA CYS A 297 -4.25 -25.35 7.62
C CYS A 297 -5.44 -24.79 6.85
N MET A 298 -6.54 -25.54 6.76
CA MET A 298 -7.80 -25.08 6.18
C MET A 298 -8.37 -23.90 6.97
N ASP A 299 -8.43 -23.99 8.31
CA ASP A 299 -8.91 -22.89 9.17
C ASP A 299 -8.12 -21.58 8.94
N VAL A 300 -6.83 -21.68 8.66
CA VAL A 300 -5.96 -20.52 8.33
C VAL A 300 -6.41 -19.89 7.00
N LEU A 301 -6.57 -20.69 5.93
CA LEU A 301 -6.97 -20.17 4.61
C LEU A 301 -8.39 -19.60 4.63
N GLU A 302 -9.35 -20.29 5.26
CA GLU A 302 -10.73 -19.82 5.38
C GLU A 302 -10.83 -18.52 6.20
N THR A 303 -10.03 -18.40 7.28
CA THR A 303 -9.95 -17.16 8.06
C THR A 303 -9.43 -16.03 7.19
N LEU A 304 -8.36 -16.27 6.43
CA LEU A 304 -7.78 -15.30 5.51
C LEU A 304 -8.79 -14.88 4.43
N GLN A 305 -9.51 -15.83 3.83
CA GLN A 305 -10.55 -15.57 2.84
C GLN A 305 -11.66 -14.67 3.40
N LYS A 306 -12.18 -14.98 4.60
CA LYS A 306 -13.21 -14.18 5.28
C LYS A 306 -12.73 -12.75 5.55
N GLU A 307 -11.51 -12.59 6.06
CA GLU A 307 -10.92 -11.28 6.31
C GLU A 307 -10.77 -10.46 5.00
N PHE A 308 -10.35 -11.11 3.91
CA PHE A 308 -10.29 -10.47 2.60
C PHE A 308 -11.66 -10.03 2.11
N GLN A 309 -12.69 -10.86 2.22
CA GLN A 309 -14.06 -10.50 1.82
C GLN A 309 -14.58 -9.29 2.61
N ILE A 310 -14.36 -9.27 3.92
CA ILE A 310 -14.83 -8.20 4.80
C ILE A 310 -14.10 -6.88 4.50
N ARG A 311 -12.76 -6.93 4.44
CA ARG A 311 -11.94 -5.72 4.36
C ARG A 311 -11.92 -5.08 2.99
N PHE A 312 -12.11 -5.86 1.94
CA PHE A 312 -12.15 -5.37 0.57
C PHE A 312 -13.58 -5.19 0.03
N LYS A 313 -14.61 -5.31 0.88
CA LYS A 313 -16.01 -5.13 0.50
C LYS A 313 -16.26 -3.77 -0.18
N GLU A 314 -15.66 -2.71 0.31
CA GLU A 314 -15.82 -1.35 -0.23
C GLU A 314 -15.32 -1.22 -1.68
N LEU A 315 -14.31 -1.99 -2.08
CA LEU A 315 -13.87 -2.03 -3.47
C LEU A 315 -14.93 -2.62 -4.42
N HIS A 316 -15.93 -3.33 -3.91
CA HIS A 316 -17.03 -3.85 -4.72
C HIS A 316 -18.15 -2.81 -4.94
N LEU A 317 -18.30 -1.83 -4.04
CA LEU A 317 -19.38 -0.82 -4.11
C LEU A 317 -19.30 0.05 -5.38
N HIS A 318 -18.09 0.37 -5.86
CA HIS A 318 -17.88 1.19 -7.06
C HIS A 318 -17.43 0.34 -8.27
N LYS A 319 -17.90 -0.91 -8.35
CA LYS A 319 -17.47 -1.85 -9.40
C LYS A 319 -17.88 -1.38 -10.80
N GLN A 320 -19.09 -0.84 -10.96
CA GLN A 320 -19.59 -0.38 -12.26
C GLN A 320 -18.81 0.84 -12.76
N ASP A 321 -18.60 1.85 -11.92
CA ASP A 321 -17.83 3.06 -12.26
C ASP A 321 -16.42 2.71 -12.72
N ARG A 322 -15.74 1.80 -11.97
CA ARG A 322 -14.41 1.35 -12.34
C ARG A 322 -14.40 0.51 -13.62
N ARG A 323 -15.44 -0.31 -13.85
CA ARG A 323 -15.55 -1.12 -15.05
C ARG A 323 -15.76 -0.23 -16.27
N LEU A 324 -16.60 0.80 -16.15
CA LEU A 324 -16.81 1.82 -17.17
C LEU A 324 -15.49 2.51 -17.54
N PHE A 325 -14.67 2.88 -16.53
CA PHE A 325 -13.37 3.48 -16.78
C PHE A 325 -12.35 2.49 -17.39
N TRP A 326 -12.28 1.25 -16.87
CA TRP A 326 -11.28 0.28 -17.29
C TRP A 326 -11.52 -0.26 -18.70
N ASN A 327 -12.74 -0.64 -19.01
CA ASN A 327 -13.11 -1.23 -20.29
C ASN A 327 -14.54 -0.85 -20.68
N PRO A 328 -14.72 0.37 -21.18
CA PRO A 328 -16.04 0.87 -21.58
C PRO A 328 -16.70 0.00 -22.66
N PHE A 329 -15.91 -0.69 -23.49
CA PHE A 329 -16.40 -1.55 -24.58
C PHE A 329 -17.02 -2.87 -24.11
N SER A 330 -16.85 -3.26 -22.86
CA SER A 330 -17.42 -4.50 -22.29
C SER A 330 -18.51 -4.26 -21.26
N VAL A 331 -18.94 -3.01 -21.10
CA VAL A 331 -19.99 -2.63 -20.15
C VAL A 331 -21.32 -2.67 -20.86
N ASP A 332 -22.32 -3.25 -20.21
CA ASP A 332 -23.70 -3.18 -20.67
C ASP A 332 -24.24 -1.79 -20.48
N ILE A 333 -24.69 -1.17 -21.58
CA ILE A 333 -25.16 0.23 -21.65
C ILE A 333 -26.34 0.46 -20.70
N GLU A 334 -27.24 -0.52 -20.58
CA GLU A 334 -28.43 -0.40 -19.73
C GLU A 334 -28.10 -0.42 -18.23
N THR A 335 -26.91 -0.89 -17.85
CA THR A 335 -26.49 -1.01 -16.44
C THR A 335 -25.77 0.22 -15.90
N VAL A 336 -25.40 1.19 -16.74
CA VAL A 336 -24.70 2.41 -16.32
C VAL A 336 -25.70 3.55 -16.08
N ASP A 337 -25.23 4.58 -15.37
CA ASP A 337 -26.02 5.79 -15.16
C ASP A 337 -26.48 6.37 -16.53
N PRO A 338 -27.74 6.76 -16.68
CA PRO A 338 -28.30 7.32 -17.92
C PRO A 338 -27.46 8.45 -18.54
N ILE A 339 -26.74 9.21 -17.74
CA ILE A 339 -25.86 10.30 -18.21
C ILE A 339 -24.76 9.82 -19.15
N TYR A 340 -24.33 8.55 -19.03
CA TYR A 340 -23.26 7.97 -19.85
C TYR A 340 -23.76 7.16 -21.04
N GLN A 341 -25.04 6.72 -21.03
CA GLN A 341 -25.55 5.70 -21.95
C GLN A 341 -25.41 6.08 -23.42
N MET A 342 -25.76 7.31 -23.78
CA MET A 342 -25.71 7.77 -25.19
C MET A 342 -24.24 7.87 -25.67
N GLU A 343 -23.37 8.49 -24.89
CA GLU A 343 -21.95 8.58 -25.21
C GLU A 343 -21.28 7.19 -25.27
N LEU A 344 -21.71 6.27 -24.40
CA LEU A 344 -21.20 4.91 -24.36
C LEU A 344 -21.64 4.09 -25.58
N ALA A 345 -22.86 4.26 -26.05
CA ALA A 345 -23.35 3.63 -27.27
C ALA A 345 -22.54 4.07 -28.51
N GLU A 346 -22.26 5.36 -28.63
CA GLU A 346 -21.42 5.90 -29.71
C GLU A 346 -19.96 5.39 -29.57
N LEU A 347 -19.41 5.37 -28.34
CA LEU A 347 -18.05 4.91 -28.10
C LEU A 347 -17.89 3.43 -28.48
N GLN A 348 -18.83 2.58 -28.08
CA GLN A 348 -18.75 1.12 -28.31
C GLN A 348 -18.87 0.73 -29.79
N THR A 349 -19.48 1.58 -30.61
CA THR A 349 -19.62 1.36 -32.06
C THR A 349 -18.47 1.94 -32.87
N CYS A 350 -17.54 2.66 -32.24
CA CYS A 350 -16.41 3.30 -32.91
C CYS A 350 -15.13 2.41 -32.85
N ASP A 351 -14.83 1.69 -33.93
CA ASP A 351 -13.68 0.78 -33.98
C ASP A 351 -12.33 1.50 -33.76
N SER A 352 -12.16 2.71 -34.30
CA SER A 352 -10.90 3.47 -34.15
C SER A 352 -10.63 3.87 -32.70
N LEU A 353 -11.67 4.19 -31.92
CA LEU A 353 -11.53 4.46 -30.49
C LEU A 353 -11.28 3.19 -29.69
N LYS A 354 -11.90 2.07 -30.08
CA LYS A 354 -11.63 0.77 -29.49
C LYS A 354 -10.16 0.36 -29.64
N ASP A 355 -9.58 0.52 -30.81
CA ASP A 355 -8.16 0.27 -31.06
C ASP A 355 -7.25 1.21 -30.25
N ALA A 356 -7.64 2.48 -30.10
CA ALA A 356 -6.91 3.43 -29.27
C ALA A 356 -6.89 3.00 -27.79
N PHE A 357 -8.01 2.50 -27.25
CA PHE A 357 -8.10 2.00 -25.88
C PHE A 357 -7.29 0.71 -25.65
N GLN A 358 -7.08 -0.10 -26.69
CA GLN A 358 -6.28 -1.31 -26.60
C GLN A 358 -4.78 -1.04 -26.68
N SER A 359 -4.36 0.01 -27.39
CA SER A 359 -2.96 0.32 -27.69
C SER A 359 -2.31 1.36 -26.80
N ARG A 360 -3.11 2.18 -26.08
CA ARG A 360 -2.62 3.30 -25.26
C ARG A 360 -2.90 3.06 -23.78
N SER A 361 -2.27 3.88 -22.91
CA SER A 361 -2.68 3.96 -21.49
C SER A 361 -4.11 4.48 -21.38
N LEU A 362 -4.84 4.08 -20.32
CA LEU A 362 -6.24 4.52 -20.11
C LEU A 362 -6.35 6.05 -20.09
N THR A 363 -5.46 6.74 -19.39
CA THR A 363 -5.46 8.20 -19.35
C THR A 363 -5.30 8.82 -20.72
N ASN A 364 -4.39 8.31 -21.56
CA ASN A 364 -4.20 8.80 -22.93
C ASN A 364 -5.38 8.46 -23.83
N SER A 365 -6.03 7.33 -23.62
CA SER A 365 -7.23 6.94 -24.38
C SER A 365 -8.39 7.91 -24.07
N TYR A 366 -8.64 8.18 -22.80
CA TYR A 366 -9.64 9.17 -22.40
C TYR A 366 -9.29 10.60 -22.85
N ALA A 367 -8.02 10.97 -22.83
CA ALA A 367 -7.54 12.26 -23.33
C ALA A 367 -7.83 12.45 -24.82
N SER A 368 -7.79 11.35 -25.60
CA SER A 368 -8.04 11.39 -27.05
C SER A 368 -9.52 11.45 -27.44
N LEU A 369 -10.45 11.26 -26.50
CA LEU A 369 -11.88 11.40 -26.77
C LEU A 369 -12.24 12.87 -27.07
N PRO A 370 -12.98 13.18 -28.17
CA PRO A 370 -13.49 14.52 -28.43
C PRO A 370 -14.36 15.01 -27.26
N SER A 371 -14.02 16.18 -26.71
CA SER A 371 -14.70 16.73 -25.51
C SER A 371 -16.15 17.11 -25.75
N GLU A 372 -16.51 17.49 -26.97
CA GLU A 372 -17.87 17.85 -27.33
C GLU A 372 -18.81 16.66 -27.38
N THR A 373 -18.31 15.50 -27.84
CA THR A 373 -19.11 14.28 -28.01
C THR A 373 -19.12 13.41 -26.75
N TYR A 374 -18.00 13.35 -26.02
CA TYR A 374 -17.80 12.42 -24.89
C TYR A 374 -17.55 13.17 -23.58
N HIS A 375 -18.29 14.25 -23.33
CA HIS A 375 -18.09 15.13 -22.18
C HIS A 375 -18.25 14.39 -20.84
N ASN A 376 -19.29 13.57 -20.69
CA ASN A 376 -19.58 12.87 -19.44
C ASN A 376 -18.59 11.73 -19.21
N LEU A 377 -18.24 10.95 -20.24
CA LEU A 377 -17.25 9.88 -20.15
C LEU A 377 -15.85 10.44 -19.84
N ARG A 378 -15.46 11.58 -20.43
CA ARG A 378 -14.22 12.28 -20.09
C ARG A 378 -14.21 12.73 -18.64
N ASN A 379 -15.27 13.36 -18.16
CA ASN A 379 -15.42 13.78 -16.77
C ASN A 379 -15.34 12.59 -15.81
N HIS A 380 -15.99 11.48 -16.16
CA HIS A 380 -15.86 10.23 -15.41
C HIS A 380 -14.40 9.75 -15.37
N GLY A 381 -13.73 9.72 -16.51
CA GLY A 381 -12.32 9.37 -16.62
C GLY A 381 -11.42 10.24 -15.76
N LEU A 382 -11.59 11.57 -15.81
CA LEU A 382 -10.85 12.53 -14.99
C LEU A 382 -11.04 12.26 -13.49
N LYS A 383 -12.26 12.00 -13.04
CA LYS A 383 -12.58 11.70 -11.64
C LYS A 383 -11.90 10.40 -11.17
N ILE A 384 -12.07 9.30 -11.91
CA ILE A 384 -11.50 8.00 -11.51
C ILE A 384 -9.97 8.01 -11.54
N ALA A 385 -9.35 8.72 -12.47
CA ALA A 385 -7.90 8.85 -12.55
C ALA A 385 -7.28 9.58 -11.34
N THR A 386 -8.06 10.39 -10.60
CA THR A 386 -7.58 11.03 -9.36
C THR A 386 -7.53 10.10 -8.17
N ILE A 387 -8.26 8.98 -8.19
CA ILE A 387 -8.30 8.08 -7.04
C ILE A 387 -6.90 7.48 -6.81
N PHE A 388 -6.42 7.56 -5.58
CA PHE A 388 -5.19 6.88 -5.20
C PHE A 388 -5.38 5.37 -5.31
N GLY A 389 -4.70 4.74 -6.26
CA GLY A 389 -4.66 3.28 -6.34
C GLY A 389 -3.88 2.69 -5.17
N SER A 390 -2.80 3.36 -4.77
CA SER A 390 -1.96 2.96 -3.65
C SER A 390 -1.48 4.18 -2.87
N THR A 391 -1.48 4.08 -1.55
CA THR A 391 -0.83 5.07 -0.66
C THR A 391 0.63 4.72 -0.35
N TYR A 392 1.26 3.93 -1.21
CA TYR A 392 2.67 3.55 -1.07
C TYR A 392 3.60 4.77 -0.98
N VAL A 393 3.22 5.86 -1.63
CA VAL A 393 3.93 7.14 -1.54
C VAL A 393 3.99 7.68 -0.10
N CYS A 394 2.93 7.50 0.71
CA CYS A 394 2.93 7.88 2.12
C CYS A 394 3.93 7.03 2.92
N GLU A 395 3.93 5.70 2.72
CA GLU A 395 4.86 4.78 3.40
C GLU A 395 6.32 5.08 3.05
N GLN A 396 6.61 5.36 1.78
CA GLN A 396 7.93 5.80 1.34
C GLN A 396 8.34 7.11 2.00
N THR A 397 7.41 8.07 2.10
CA THR A 397 7.67 9.37 2.70
C THR A 397 7.96 9.25 4.19
N PHE A 398 7.21 8.45 4.94
CA PHE A 398 7.54 8.18 6.34
C PHE A 398 8.88 7.44 6.51
N SER A 399 9.22 6.54 5.62
CA SER A 399 10.54 5.90 5.62
C SER A 399 11.65 6.94 5.43
N ARG A 400 11.51 7.86 4.45
CA ARG A 400 12.45 8.96 4.23
C ARG A 400 12.49 9.94 5.41
N MET A 401 11.34 10.23 6.03
CA MET A 401 11.26 11.07 7.23
C MET A 401 12.13 10.51 8.36
N LYS A 402 12.09 9.20 8.60
CA LYS A 402 12.94 8.54 9.62
C LYS A 402 14.43 8.66 9.31
N HIS A 403 14.81 8.69 8.03
CA HIS A 403 16.20 8.91 7.60
C HIS A 403 16.62 10.37 7.68
N LEU A 404 15.71 11.32 7.48
CA LEU A 404 15.99 12.75 7.56
C LEU A 404 15.99 13.27 8.99
N LYS A 405 15.04 12.83 9.81
CA LYS A 405 14.89 13.21 11.22
C LYS A 405 15.16 11.97 12.09
N PHE A 406 16.39 11.81 12.54
CA PHE A 406 16.87 10.71 13.40
C PHE A 406 17.40 11.28 14.73
N PRO A 407 17.69 10.47 15.78
CA PRO A 407 18.00 10.98 17.13
C PRO A 407 19.05 12.07 17.18
N ILE A 408 20.13 11.98 16.39
CA ILE A 408 21.20 12.99 16.33
C ILE A 408 20.74 14.25 15.56
N ARG A 409 19.79 14.14 14.63
CA ARG A 409 19.22 15.25 13.83
C ARG A 409 17.78 15.58 14.22
N SER A 410 17.45 15.45 15.49
CA SER A 410 16.09 15.63 16.01
C SER A 410 15.61 17.09 16.07
N ARG A 411 16.52 18.09 15.97
CA ARG A 411 16.20 19.53 16.07
C ARG A 411 15.63 20.15 14.79
N LEU A 412 15.48 19.37 13.72
CA LEU A 412 14.91 19.84 12.47
C LEU A 412 13.49 20.37 12.71
N THR A 413 13.21 21.62 12.29
CA THR A 413 11.86 22.19 12.38
C THR A 413 10.91 21.50 11.41
N ASP A 414 9.61 21.54 11.70
CA ASP A 414 8.61 20.89 10.84
C ASP A 414 8.57 21.50 9.44
N GLU A 415 8.81 22.81 9.31
CA GLU A 415 8.90 23.50 8.02
C GLU A 415 10.10 23.01 7.19
N HIS A 416 11.30 22.95 7.79
CA HIS A 416 12.47 22.42 7.10
C HIS A 416 12.31 20.95 6.75
N LEU A 417 11.70 20.16 7.64
CA LEU A 417 11.39 18.75 7.37
C LEU A 417 10.43 18.61 6.19
N HIS A 418 9.39 19.45 6.14
CA HIS A 418 8.43 19.47 5.02
C HIS A 418 9.14 19.78 3.69
N HIS A 419 10.00 20.82 3.66
CA HIS A 419 10.75 21.16 2.45
C HIS A 419 11.69 20.05 1.99
N LEU A 420 12.41 19.41 2.93
CA LEU A 420 13.29 18.28 2.61
C LEU A 420 12.53 17.05 2.11
N LEU A 421 11.40 16.74 2.75
CA LEU A 421 10.56 15.64 2.31
C LEU A 421 9.96 15.89 0.92
N ARG A 422 9.45 17.11 0.68
CA ARG A 422 8.95 17.49 -0.64
C ARG A 422 10.02 17.30 -1.73
N LEU A 423 11.22 17.82 -1.52
CA LEU A 423 12.36 17.61 -2.43
C LEU A 423 12.69 16.13 -2.67
N ALA A 424 12.53 15.31 -1.63
CA ALA A 424 12.87 13.89 -1.70
C ALA A 424 11.81 13.04 -2.41
N VAL A 425 10.52 13.48 -2.45
CA VAL A 425 9.40 12.67 -2.97
C VAL A 425 8.76 13.22 -4.22
N THR A 426 8.96 14.52 -4.53
CA THR A 426 8.37 15.19 -5.70
C THR A 426 8.83 14.59 -7.02
N ASN A 427 7.95 14.66 -8.01
CA ASN A 427 8.28 14.44 -9.41
C ASN A 427 8.51 15.78 -10.16
N MET A 428 8.27 16.92 -9.48
CA MET A 428 8.51 18.25 -10.04
C MET A 428 9.98 18.63 -9.95
N GLU A 429 10.51 19.31 -10.97
CA GLU A 429 11.88 19.84 -10.97
C GLU A 429 11.88 21.28 -10.46
N PRO A 430 12.74 21.62 -9.47
CA PRO A 430 12.92 22.99 -9.04
C PRO A 430 13.41 23.85 -10.20
N ASN A 431 12.84 25.04 -10.38
CA ASN A 431 13.33 26.00 -11.37
C ASN A 431 14.65 26.62 -10.89
N ILE A 432 15.77 25.97 -11.21
CA ILE A 432 17.10 26.31 -10.77
C ILE A 432 17.53 27.68 -11.32
N ASP A 433 17.23 27.99 -12.59
CA ASP A 433 17.60 29.26 -13.21
C ASP A 433 16.92 30.45 -12.52
N HIS A 434 15.65 30.31 -12.20
CA HIS A 434 14.93 31.30 -11.41
C HIS A 434 15.50 31.45 -10.00
N LEU A 435 15.87 30.37 -9.33
CA LEU A 435 16.47 30.40 -8.01
C LEU A 435 17.87 31.04 -8.01
N ILE A 436 18.65 30.84 -9.07
CA ILE A 436 19.96 31.48 -9.27
C ILE A 436 19.78 32.98 -9.51
N SER A 437 18.82 33.38 -10.34
CA SER A 437 18.55 34.79 -10.65
C SER A 437 18.12 35.60 -9.42
N GLN A 438 17.51 34.95 -8.42
CA GLN A 438 17.09 35.59 -7.16
C GLN A 438 18.22 35.70 -6.13
N LYS A 439 19.33 34.96 -6.27
CA LYS A 439 20.47 35.06 -5.40
C LYS A 439 21.42 36.14 -5.95
N GLN A 440 21.59 37.24 -5.21
CA GLN A 440 22.71 38.12 -5.45
C GLN A 440 24.01 37.31 -5.32
N ALA A 441 24.80 37.29 -6.39
CA ALA A 441 26.12 36.72 -6.35
C ALA A 441 26.94 37.51 -5.32
N HIS A 442 27.28 36.90 -4.19
CA HIS A 442 28.32 37.45 -3.36
C HIS A 442 29.60 37.37 -4.17
N SER A 443 30.10 38.54 -4.60
CA SER A 443 31.43 38.63 -5.16
C SER A 443 32.43 38.09 -4.12
N SER A 444 33.12 37.00 -4.47
CA SER A 444 34.24 36.50 -3.68
C SER A 444 35.30 37.60 -3.65
N HIS A 445 35.60 38.09 -2.47
CA HIS A 445 36.77 38.91 -2.22
C HIS A 445 38.01 38.04 -2.05
#